data_f763bc6a7fa55e9e2a80ad62c57ded20
#
_entry.id   f763bc6a7fa55e9e2a80ad62c57ded20
#
_cell.length_a   1.000
_cell.length_b   1.000
_cell.length_c   1.000
_cell.angle_alpha   90.00
_cell.angle_beta   90.00
_cell.angle_gamma   90.00
#
_symmetry.space_group_name_H-M   'P 1'
#
loop_
_entity.id
_entity.type
_entity.pdbx_description
1 polymer ?
#
loop_
_entity_poly.entity_id
_entity_poly.type
_entity_poly.pdbx_seq_one_letter_code
_entity_poly.pdbx_strand_id
1 'polypeptide(L)'
;MARRLRPVELDFTASAPVRLVFSATLAAPPPTVYRSLAVEVGSMPSWFTAVASAVPSADGAGRTVRLRGGIVFEETILAAEPDTRYAYRVDSTNAPGMAALTEEWTLSPAGRGTRLRWVMAADGAPPFRLALRLAGPGVGLSFRDAARRLDRRLTPARPPSPGSVR
;
A
#
# COMPACT_ATOMS: atom_id res chain seq x y z
N MET A 1 -10.50 -9.72 19.11
CA MET A 1 -10.42 -8.35 19.66
C MET A 1 -9.21 -7.65 19.07
N ALA A 2 -9.35 -6.36 18.72
CA ALA A 2 -8.21 -5.55 18.32
C ALA A 2 -7.28 -5.30 19.51
N ARG A 3 -5.98 -5.27 19.25
CA ARG A 3 -4.95 -5.00 20.26
C ARG A 3 -4.01 -3.92 19.75
N ARG A 4 -3.47 -3.14 20.68
CA ARG A 4 -2.44 -2.15 20.36
C ARG A 4 -1.14 -2.84 20.00
N LEU A 5 -0.45 -2.27 19.02
CA LEU A 5 0.89 -2.67 18.62
C LEU A 5 1.94 -1.73 19.23
N ARG A 6 3.19 -2.18 19.23
CA ARG A 6 4.33 -1.34 19.60
C ARG A 6 4.47 -0.24 18.53
N PRO A 7 4.45 1.05 18.92
CA PRO A 7 4.69 2.14 17.97
C PRO A 7 6.10 2.03 17.40
N VAL A 8 6.20 2.27 16.10
CA VAL A 8 7.46 2.29 15.34
C VAL A 8 7.45 3.48 14.38
N GLU A 9 8.64 3.98 14.04
CA GLU A 9 8.83 5.11 13.15
C GLU A 9 9.39 4.66 11.80
N LEU A 10 9.71 5.60 10.90
CA LEU A 10 10.13 5.29 9.52
C LEU A 10 11.40 4.45 9.43
N ASP A 11 12.33 4.59 10.37
CA ASP A 11 13.58 3.82 10.44
C ASP A 11 13.32 2.32 10.61
N PHE A 12 12.15 1.94 11.13
CA PHE A 12 11.74 0.54 11.23
C PHE A 12 11.61 -0.11 9.84
N THR A 13 11.33 0.62 8.79
CA THR A 13 11.32 0.09 7.41
C THR A 13 12.66 -0.50 6.96
N ALA A 14 13.77 -0.10 7.58
CA ALA A 14 15.11 -0.61 7.31
C ALA A 14 15.54 -1.70 8.31
N SER A 15 15.05 -1.67 9.55
CA SER A 15 15.54 -2.48 10.69
C SER A 15 14.63 -3.65 11.08
N ALA A 16 13.43 -3.77 10.50
CA ALA A 16 12.44 -4.78 10.87
C ALA A 16 12.93 -6.23 10.69
N PRO A 17 12.58 -7.15 11.60
CA PRO A 17 12.92 -8.57 11.49
C PRO A 17 12.34 -9.27 10.24
N VAL A 18 11.19 -8.82 9.77
CA VAL A 18 10.61 -9.27 8.49
C VAL A 18 10.39 -8.05 7.61
N ARG A 19 10.93 -8.13 6.40
CA ARG A 19 10.86 -7.06 5.44
C ARG A 19 10.54 -7.61 4.06
N LEU A 20 9.39 -7.23 3.53
CA LEU A 20 8.96 -7.57 2.17
C LEU A 20 9.05 -6.31 1.31
N VAL A 21 9.63 -6.44 0.12
CA VAL A 21 9.85 -5.32 -0.80
C VAL A 21 9.37 -5.70 -2.18
N PHE A 22 8.50 -4.88 -2.75
CA PHE A 22 7.95 -5.09 -4.07
C PHE A 22 8.09 -3.82 -4.90
N SER A 23 8.17 -3.97 -6.21
CA SER A 23 8.22 -2.83 -7.14
C SER A 23 7.42 -3.12 -8.40
N ALA A 24 6.85 -2.08 -8.97
CA ALA A 24 6.16 -2.10 -10.25
C ALA A 24 6.41 -0.79 -11.00
N THR A 25 6.28 -0.82 -12.33
CA THR A 25 6.28 0.39 -13.14
C THR A 25 4.86 0.62 -13.66
N LEU A 26 4.36 1.85 -13.49
CA LEU A 26 3.05 2.31 -13.95
C LEU A 26 3.26 3.32 -15.07
N ALA A 27 2.33 3.38 -16.02
CA ALA A 27 2.33 4.39 -17.08
C ALA A 27 1.90 5.77 -16.57
N ALA A 28 1.08 5.81 -15.51
CA ALA A 28 0.64 7.05 -14.88
C ALA A 28 1.79 7.80 -14.19
N PRO A 29 1.84 9.16 -14.27
CA PRO A 29 2.88 9.96 -13.65
C PRO A 29 2.77 9.98 -12.12
N PRO A 30 3.87 10.28 -11.38
CA PRO A 30 3.90 10.24 -9.91
C PRO A 30 2.78 11.01 -9.20
N PRO A 31 2.40 12.24 -9.60
CA PRO A 31 1.31 12.96 -8.94
C PRO A 31 -0.04 12.22 -8.99
N THR A 32 -0.33 11.57 -10.10
CA THR A 32 -1.58 10.83 -10.30
C THR A 32 -1.59 9.54 -9.44
N VAL A 33 -0.46 8.84 -9.38
CA VAL A 33 -0.31 7.64 -8.54
C VAL A 33 -0.39 8.02 -7.05
N TYR A 34 0.33 9.07 -6.63
CA TYR A 34 0.33 9.57 -5.25
C TYR A 34 -1.07 9.93 -4.78
N ARG A 35 -1.84 10.64 -5.61
CA ARG A 35 -3.22 11.01 -5.30
C ARG A 35 -4.09 9.79 -4.95
N SER A 36 -3.96 8.69 -5.67
CA SER A 36 -4.70 7.45 -5.39
C SER A 36 -4.26 6.75 -4.12
N LEU A 37 -2.97 6.89 -3.72
CA LEU A 37 -2.44 6.27 -2.50
C LEU A 37 -2.78 7.08 -1.24
N ALA A 38 -2.62 8.40 -1.30
CA ALA A 38 -2.59 9.26 -0.13
C ALA A 38 -3.84 10.16 0.03
N VAL A 39 -4.49 10.53 -1.08
CA VAL A 39 -5.62 11.47 -1.07
C VAL A 39 -6.95 10.74 -1.28
N GLU A 40 -7.05 9.90 -2.29
CA GLU A 40 -8.26 9.15 -2.63
C GLU A 40 -8.32 7.80 -1.88
N VAL A 41 -8.02 7.81 -0.58
CA VAL A 41 -7.91 6.60 0.26
C VAL A 41 -9.13 5.68 0.13
N GLY A 42 -10.35 6.24 0.10
CA GLY A 42 -11.58 5.50 -0.08
C GLY A 42 -11.69 4.74 -1.40
N SER A 43 -10.86 5.07 -2.39
CA SER A 43 -10.80 4.38 -3.68
C SER A 43 -9.97 3.09 -3.66
N MET A 44 -9.21 2.83 -2.60
CA MET A 44 -8.29 1.70 -2.47
C MET A 44 -8.94 0.33 -2.81
N PRO A 45 -10.18 0.02 -2.38
CA PRO A 45 -10.82 -1.26 -2.72
C PRO A 45 -11.03 -1.48 -4.21
N SER A 46 -11.03 -0.43 -5.03
CA SER A 46 -11.25 -0.53 -6.47
C SER A 46 -10.02 -1.05 -7.24
N TRP A 47 -8.83 -0.91 -6.65
CA TRP A 47 -7.58 -1.33 -7.27
C TRP A 47 -6.76 -2.30 -6.41
N PHE A 48 -6.87 -2.25 -5.08
CA PHE A 48 -6.22 -3.22 -4.20
C PHE A 48 -7.23 -4.23 -3.66
N THR A 49 -7.34 -5.35 -4.33
CA THR A 49 -8.39 -6.36 -4.07
C THR A 49 -8.34 -6.99 -2.68
N ALA A 50 -7.19 -6.97 -2.01
CA ALA A 50 -7.09 -7.41 -0.62
C ALA A 50 -7.83 -6.48 0.36
N VAL A 51 -8.07 -5.22 -0.02
CA VAL A 51 -8.74 -4.22 0.80
C VAL A 51 -10.25 -4.28 0.57
N ALA A 52 -11.02 -4.31 1.64
CA ALA A 52 -12.47 -4.23 1.62
C ALA A 52 -12.98 -2.79 1.82
N SER A 53 -12.31 -2.02 2.68
CA SER A 53 -12.58 -0.59 2.87
C SER A 53 -11.34 0.12 3.42
N ALA A 54 -11.20 1.41 3.12
CA ALA A 54 -10.22 2.30 3.71
C ALA A 54 -10.90 3.65 3.97
N VAL A 55 -10.89 4.11 5.22
CA VAL A 55 -11.58 5.30 5.68
C VAL A 55 -10.60 6.20 6.42
N PRO A 56 -10.36 7.43 5.96
CA PRO A 56 -9.53 8.38 6.68
C PRO A 56 -10.08 8.68 8.08
N SER A 57 -9.20 8.93 9.05
CA SER A 57 -9.59 9.47 10.35
C SER A 57 -10.10 10.91 10.21
N ALA A 58 -10.95 11.36 11.16
CA ALA A 58 -11.56 12.67 11.09
C ALA A 58 -10.55 13.84 11.16
N ASP A 59 -9.40 13.62 11.79
CA ASP A 59 -8.29 14.57 11.89
C ASP A 59 -7.31 14.52 10.70
N GLY A 60 -7.48 13.54 9.79
CA GLY A 60 -6.59 13.31 8.66
C GLY A 60 -5.23 12.73 9.02
N ALA A 61 -4.95 12.46 10.31
CA ALA A 61 -3.66 11.95 10.77
C ALA A 61 -3.50 10.43 10.56
N GLY A 62 -4.57 9.74 10.20
CA GLY A 62 -4.56 8.29 10.05
C GLY A 62 -5.72 7.78 9.20
N ARG A 63 -5.93 6.47 9.26
CA ARG A 63 -7.04 5.80 8.59
C ARG A 63 -7.34 4.43 9.21
N THR A 64 -8.54 3.94 9.01
CA THR A 64 -8.94 2.56 9.28
C THR A 64 -8.97 1.78 7.97
N VAL A 65 -8.23 0.69 7.89
CA VAL A 65 -8.22 -0.22 6.73
C VAL A 65 -8.77 -1.58 7.15
N ARG A 66 -9.73 -2.09 6.39
CA ARG A 66 -10.29 -3.44 6.54
C ARG A 66 -9.89 -4.29 5.36
N LEU A 67 -9.28 -5.44 5.64
CA LEU A 67 -8.95 -6.42 4.61
C LEU A 67 -10.11 -7.41 4.39
N ARG A 68 -10.20 -7.96 3.18
CA ARG A 68 -11.06 -9.11 2.90
C ARG A 68 -10.54 -10.31 3.66
N GLY A 69 -11.24 -10.81 4.61
CA GLY A 69 -10.78 -11.85 5.56
C GLY A 69 -10.85 -11.37 7.00
N GLY A 70 -11.33 -10.12 7.22
CA GLY A 70 -11.72 -9.62 8.53
C GLY A 70 -10.58 -9.02 9.35
N ILE A 71 -9.37 -8.90 8.81
CA ILE A 71 -8.29 -8.14 9.47
C ILE A 71 -8.59 -6.66 9.39
N VAL A 72 -8.39 -5.96 10.49
CA VAL A 72 -8.56 -4.51 10.62
C VAL A 72 -7.25 -3.89 11.09
N PHE A 73 -6.88 -2.79 10.45
CA PHE A 73 -5.76 -1.94 10.83
C PHE A 73 -6.25 -0.53 11.16
N GLU A 74 -5.83 -0.03 12.32
CA GLU A 74 -5.88 1.40 12.64
C GLU A 74 -4.48 1.94 12.40
N GLU A 75 -4.36 2.92 11.52
CA GLU A 75 -3.08 3.39 10.99
C GLU A 75 -2.88 4.87 11.29
N THR A 76 -1.64 5.23 11.64
CA THR A 76 -1.15 6.61 11.71
C THR A 76 -0.21 6.89 10.53
N ILE A 77 -0.40 8.03 9.86
CA ILE A 77 0.46 8.49 8.77
C ILE A 77 1.77 8.99 9.37
N LEU A 78 2.90 8.45 8.91
CA LEU A 78 4.25 8.85 9.32
C LEU A 78 4.90 9.81 8.31
N ALA A 79 4.57 9.67 7.03
CA ALA A 79 5.04 10.57 5.98
C ALA A 79 4.00 10.69 4.88
N ALA A 80 3.77 11.91 4.43
CA ALA A 80 2.91 12.24 3.29
C ALA A 80 3.65 13.31 2.45
N GLU A 81 4.71 12.88 1.76
CA GLU A 81 5.54 13.74 0.90
C GLU A 81 4.96 13.68 -0.52
N PRO A 82 4.37 14.76 -1.05
CA PRO A 82 3.73 14.74 -2.35
C PRO A 82 4.61 14.14 -3.45
N ASP A 83 4.00 13.25 -4.24
CA ASP A 83 4.57 12.63 -5.44
C ASP A 83 5.78 11.72 -5.20
N THR A 84 6.28 11.60 -3.95
CA THR A 84 7.52 10.90 -3.64
C THR A 84 7.37 9.79 -2.61
N ARG A 85 6.63 10.05 -1.50
CA ARG A 85 6.54 9.10 -0.38
C ARG A 85 5.18 9.16 0.32
N TYR A 86 4.67 7.99 0.67
CA TYR A 86 3.54 7.83 1.58
C TYR A 86 3.83 6.66 2.51
N ALA A 87 3.86 6.91 3.83
CA ALA A 87 4.18 5.88 4.81
C ALA A 87 3.27 5.99 6.03
N TYR A 88 3.01 4.86 6.65
CA TYR A 88 2.15 4.73 7.82
C TYR A 88 2.56 3.53 8.67
N ARG A 89 2.24 3.59 9.96
CA ARG A 89 2.33 2.46 10.88
C ARG A 89 0.95 1.99 11.29
N VAL A 90 0.87 0.74 11.69
CA VAL A 90 -0.34 0.18 12.33
C VAL A 90 -0.24 0.33 13.83
N ASP A 91 -1.18 1.05 14.43
CA ASP A 91 -1.26 1.27 15.87
C ASP A 91 -2.05 0.20 16.59
N SER A 92 -3.07 -0.37 15.92
CA SER A 92 -3.85 -1.50 16.44
C SER A 92 -4.37 -2.43 15.35
N THR A 93 -4.51 -3.70 15.70
CA THR A 93 -5.05 -4.72 14.78
C THR A 93 -5.61 -5.92 15.53
N ASN A 94 -6.45 -6.69 14.85
CA ASN A 94 -6.89 -8.02 15.27
C ASN A 94 -6.06 -9.16 14.63
N ALA A 95 -5.02 -8.86 13.85
CA ALA A 95 -4.14 -9.87 13.25
C ALA A 95 -3.35 -10.60 14.34
N PRO A 96 -3.39 -11.95 14.42
CA PRO A 96 -2.73 -12.70 15.48
C PRO A 96 -1.20 -12.63 15.33
N GLY A 97 -0.48 -12.52 16.47
CA GLY A 97 0.99 -12.61 16.53
C GLY A 97 1.77 -11.40 16.06
N MET A 98 1.15 -10.40 15.42
CA MET A 98 1.79 -9.17 14.99
C MET A 98 2.12 -8.28 16.20
N ALA A 99 3.30 -7.69 16.27
CA ALA A 99 3.74 -6.78 17.32
C ALA A 99 4.03 -5.36 16.82
N ALA A 100 4.41 -5.22 15.56
CA ALA A 100 4.63 -3.94 14.88
C ALA A 100 4.48 -4.13 13.36
N LEU A 101 4.00 -3.08 12.68
CA LEU A 101 3.93 -3.02 11.22
C LEU A 101 4.06 -1.56 10.76
N THR A 102 4.94 -1.33 9.80
CA THR A 102 5.07 -0.07 9.07
C THR A 102 5.09 -0.39 7.58
N GLU A 103 4.41 0.41 6.81
CA GLU A 103 4.42 0.31 5.36
C GLU A 103 4.87 1.63 4.73
N GLU A 104 5.66 1.54 3.68
CA GLU A 104 6.18 2.69 2.94
C GLU A 104 6.00 2.48 1.45
N TRP A 105 5.38 3.45 0.81
CA TRP A 105 5.25 3.58 -0.63
C TRP A 105 6.18 4.70 -1.10
N THR A 106 7.11 4.38 -1.98
CA THR A 106 7.96 5.37 -2.62
C THR A 106 7.71 5.41 -4.12
N LEU A 107 7.67 6.64 -4.65
CA LEU A 107 7.42 6.91 -6.05
C LEU A 107 8.64 7.62 -6.63
N SER A 108 9.07 7.21 -7.80
CA SER A 108 10.09 7.90 -8.56
C SER A 108 9.75 7.91 -10.04
N PRO A 109 10.15 8.94 -10.79
CA PRO A 109 9.93 8.99 -12.23
C PRO A 109 10.56 7.77 -12.94
N ALA A 110 9.84 7.21 -13.90
CA ALA A 110 10.30 6.14 -14.78
C ALA A 110 9.86 6.46 -16.22
N GLY A 111 10.68 7.20 -16.94
CA GLY A 111 10.30 7.81 -18.22
C GLY A 111 9.13 8.78 -18.02
N ARG A 112 7.99 8.53 -18.69
CA ARG A 112 6.75 9.31 -18.53
C ARG A 112 5.85 8.80 -17.40
N GLY A 113 6.18 7.66 -16.81
CA GLY A 113 5.42 6.98 -15.77
C GLY A 113 6.09 7.01 -14.40
N THR A 114 5.72 6.05 -13.57
CA THR A 114 6.15 5.96 -12.17
C THR A 114 6.74 4.58 -11.88
N ARG A 115 7.90 4.55 -11.24
CA ARG A 115 8.36 3.38 -10.49
C ARG A 115 7.77 3.47 -9.09
N LEU A 116 6.86 2.57 -8.79
CA LEU A 116 6.24 2.40 -7.48
C LEU A 116 6.95 1.29 -6.72
N ARG A 117 7.39 1.58 -5.49
CA ARG A 117 7.99 0.61 -4.59
C ARG A 117 7.19 0.57 -3.30
N TRP A 118 6.88 -0.64 -2.81
CA TRP A 118 6.20 -0.86 -1.54
C TRP A 118 7.08 -1.69 -0.62
N VAL A 119 7.30 -1.20 0.59
CA VAL A 119 7.98 -1.89 1.69
C VAL A 119 6.96 -2.19 2.76
N MET A 120 6.86 -3.44 3.16
CA MET A 120 6.15 -3.89 4.34
C MET A 120 7.18 -4.36 5.36
N ALA A 121 7.29 -3.69 6.49
CA ALA A 121 8.24 -3.95 7.57
C ALA A 121 7.48 -4.36 8.82
N ALA A 122 7.67 -5.59 9.28
CA ALA A 122 6.88 -6.18 10.36
C ALA A 122 7.72 -6.88 11.42
N ASP A 123 7.15 -6.92 12.62
CA ASP A 123 7.65 -7.68 13.76
C ASP A 123 6.48 -8.42 14.45
N GLY A 124 6.81 -9.48 15.19
CA GLY A 124 5.83 -10.26 15.91
C GLY A 124 6.40 -11.53 16.52
N ALA A 125 5.55 -12.39 17.02
CA ALA A 125 5.93 -13.70 17.53
C ALA A 125 6.65 -14.53 16.44
N PRO A 126 7.56 -15.44 16.81
CA PRO A 126 8.29 -16.27 15.83
C PRO A 126 7.39 -16.97 14.79
N PRO A 127 6.24 -17.56 15.16
CA PRO A 127 5.33 -18.16 14.18
C PRO A 127 4.77 -17.13 13.18
N PHE A 128 4.45 -15.91 13.64
CA PHE A 128 3.99 -14.84 12.78
C PHE A 128 5.07 -14.42 11.77
N ARG A 129 6.31 -14.22 12.23
CA ARG A 129 7.44 -13.87 11.36
C ARG A 129 7.67 -14.93 10.27
N LEU A 130 7.61 -16.22 10.66
CA LEU A 130 7.75 -17.34 9.71
C LEU A 130 6.59 -17.34 8.72
N ALA A 131 5.35 -17.25 9.19
CA ALA A 131 4.17 -17.23 8.33
C ALA A 131 4.20 -16.07 7.33
N LEU A 132 4.61 -14.87 7.77
CA LEU A 132 4.70 -13.69 6.89
C LEU A 132 5.79 -13.87 5.83
N ARG A 133 6.96 -14.45 6.18
CA ARG A 133 8.01 -14.74 5.18
C ARG A 133 7.51 -15.73 4.13
N LEU A 134 6.82 -16.81 4.56
CA LEU A 134 6.26 -17.80 3.64
C LEU A 134 5.13 -17.24 2.77
N ALA A 135 4.35 -16.27 3.29
CA ALA A 135 3.31 -15.58 2.55
C ALA A 135 3.86 -14.55 1.54
N GLY A 136 5.14 -14.17 1.63
CA GLY A 136 5.77 -13.15 0.79
C GLY A 136 5.47 -13.25 -0.70
N PRO A 137 5.59 -14.44 -1.35
CA PRO A 137 5.23 -14.59 -2.77
C PRO A 137 3.77 -14.25 -3.06
N GLY A 138 2.83 -14.65 -2.19
CA GLY A 138 1.41 -14.33 -2.31
C GLY A 138 1.12 -12.83 -2.15
N VAL A 139 1.79 -12.19 -1.18
CA VAL A 139 1.73 -10.72 -1.00
C VAL A 139 2.25 -10.02 -2.24
N GLY A 140 3.36 -10.51 -2.83
CA GLY A 140 3.91 -9.97 -4.07
C GLY A 140 2.98 -10.11 -5.29
N LEU A 141 2.24 -11.21 -5.39
CA LEU A 141 1.22 -11.39 -6.43
C LEU A 141 0.06 -10.40 -6.23
N SER A 142 -0.39 -10.23 -4.99
CA SER A 142 -1.45 -9.26 -4.63
C SER A 142 -1.02 -7.83 -4.96
N PHE A 143 0.23 -7.46 -4.65
CA PHE A 143 0.80 -6.16 -5.03
C PHE A 143 0.83 -5.96 -6.55
N ARG A 144 1.27 -6.96 -7.31
CA ARG A 144 1.32 -6.86 -8.78
C ARG A 144 -0.06 -6.69 -9.40
N ASP A 145 -1.05 -7.42 -8.88
CA ASP A 145 -2.44 -7.25 -9.33
C ASP A 145 -2.95 -5.85 -9.00
N ALA A 146 -2.71 -5.37 -7.78
CA ALA A 146 -3.07 -4.02 -7.34
C ALA A 146 -2.43 -2.95 -8.24
N ALA A 147 -1.13 -3.04 -8.51
CA ALA A 147 -0.41 -2.12 -9.38
C ALA A 147 -0.99 -2.09 -10.80
N ARG A 148 -1.30 -3.26 -11.39
CA ARG A 148 -1.93 -3.35 -12.72
C ARG A 148 -3.32 -2.74 -12.75
N ARG A 149 -4.13 -2.97 -11.71
CA ARG A 149 -5.49 -2.38 -11.62
C ARG A 149 -5.43 -0.88 -11.45
N LEU A 150 -4.51 -0.40 -10.61
CA LEU A 150 -4.27 1.01 -10.42
C LEU A 150 -3.85 1.67 -11.74
N ASP A 151 -2.88 1.09 -12.44
CA ASP A 151 -2.40 1.62 -13.72
C ASP A 151 -3.51 1.72 -14.77
N ARG A 152 -4.32 0.65 -14.92
CA ARG A 152 -5.48 0.67 -15.84
C ARG A 152 -6.51 1.72 -15.47
N ARG A 153 -6.73 1.95 -14.18
CA ARG A 153 -7.66 2.99 -13.70
C ARG A 153 -7.15 4.39 -14.03
N LEU A 154 -5.85 4.61 -13.88
CA LEU A 154 -5.22 5.92 -14.05
C LEU A 154 -4.86 6.24 -15.49
N THR A 155 -4.78 5.22 -16.35
CA THR A 155 -4.44 5.35 -17.78
C THR A 155 -5.58 4.73 -18.61
N PRO A 156 -6.73 5.42 -18.76
CA PRO A 156 -7.81 4.93 -19.62
C PRO A 156 -7.30 4.70 -21.03
N ALA A 157 -7.77 3.63 -21.68
CA ALA A 157 -7.42 3.31 -23.06
C ALA A 157 -7.68 4.53 -23.93
N ARG A 158 -6.66 4.95 -24.72
CA ARG A 158 -6.79 6.00 -25.71
C ARG A 158 -7.92 5.61 -26.65
N PRO A 159 -8.94 6.46 -26.86
CA PRO A 159 -9.97 6.14 -27.84
C PRO A 159 -9.30 5.87 -29.20
N PRO A 160 -9.82 4.91 -29.99
CA PRO A 160 -9.29 4.63 -31.32
C PRO A 160 -9.29 5.94 -32.11
N SER A 161 -8.17 6.25 -32.75
CA SER A 161 -8.08 7.40 -33.65
C SER A 161 -9.21 7.28 -34.67
N PRO A 162 -10.00 8.33 -34.95
CA PRO A 162 -10.99 8.29 -35.99
C PRO A 162 -10.28 7.88 -37.28
N GLY A 163 -10.65 6.71 -37.79
CA GLY A 163 -10.02 6.11 -38.95
C GLY A 163 -10.00 7.09 -40.11
N SER A 164 -8.89 7.18 -40.80
CA SER A 164 -8.81 7.75 -42.13
C SER A 164 -9.75 6.94 -43.01
N VAL A 165 -10.94 7.46 -43.25
CA VAL A 165 -11.81 7.01 -44.33
C VAL A 165 -11.10 7.42 -45.63
N ARG A 166 -10.65 6.43 -46.38
CA ARG A 166 -10.24 6.58 -47.76
C ARG A 166 -11.48 6.57 -48.65
#